data_7d8b57504e7dc2d8221d7737a4e8fe0c
#
_entry.id   7d8b57504e7dc2d8221d7737a4e8fe0c
#
_cell.length_a   1.000
_cell.length_b   1.000
_cell.length_c   1.000
_cell.angle_alpha   90.00
_cell.angle_beta   90.00
_cell.angle_gamma   90.00
#
_symmetry.space_group_name_H-M   'P 1'
#
loop_
_entity.id
_entity.type
_entity.pdbx_description
1 polymer ?
#
loop_
_entity_poly.entity_id
_entity_poly.type
_entity_poly.pdbx_seq_one_letter_code
_entity_poly.pdbx_strand_id
1 'polypeptide(L)'
;MAEVERRIYTREWQPGQSIPNEADLAIELGCARVTVNRALRTLAEIGLLDRRRKAGTRVALHPVSKATLSIPLIRNEIEASGKSYGYHLLSQKAKPPPARVTKQFALKADAPLRHVIALHMADSTPYVLENRWINSNVMPHLADVSFTKLSANEWLLRNTPFTHGDIVFGAKNASQFEAVHLATKPDKALFVISRTTWDHDTAVTMVDLVFHAGHRKHTQL
;
A
#
# COMPACT_ATOMS: atom_id res chain seq x y z
N MET A 1 8.96 -10.48 19.64
CA MET A 1 8.22 -10.15 18.40
C MET A 1 8.19 -8.64 18.21
N ALA A 2 7.61 -7.87 19.11
CA ALA A 2 7.52 -6.41 19.02
C ALA A 2 8.86 -5.68 18.73
N GLU A 3 9.99 -6.10 19.32
CA GLU A 3 11.28 -5.47 19.06
C GLU A 3 11.80 -5.72 17.64
N VAL A 4 11.62 -6.92 17.08
CA VAL A 4 11.98 -7.22 15.69
C VAL A 4 11.12 -6.42 14.73
N GLU A 5 9.82 -6.35 14.99
CA GLU A 5 8.89 -5.50 14.24
C GLU A 5 9.30 -4.03 14.27
N ARG A 6 9.61 -3.51 15.47
CA ARG A 6 10.11 -2.14 15.64
C ARG A 6 11.30 -1.85 14.74
N ARG A 7 12.33 -2.70 14.76
CA ARG A 7 13.54 -2.51 13.94
C ARG A 7 13.28 -2.53 12.44
N ILE A 8 12.33 -3.35 12.00
CA ILE A 8 11.91 -3.37 10.59
C ILE A 8 11.15 -2.09 10.24
N TYR A 9 10.20 -1.67 11.07
CA TYR A 9 9.37 -0.49 10.80
C TYR A 9 10.12 0.82 10.93
N THR A 10 11.05 0.94 11.88
CA THR A 10 11.91 2.12 12.01
C THR A 10 13.02 2.18 10.96
N ARG A 11 13.11 1.18 10.06
CA ARG A 11 14.18 1.05 9.07
C ARG A 11 15.58 0.90 9.69
N GLU A 12 15.68 0.53 10.96
CA GLU A 12 16.93 0.08 11.56
C GLU A 12 17.47 -1.14 10.80
N TRP A 13 16.58 -2.02 10.39
CA TRP A 13 16.85 -3.08 9.41
C TRP A 13 16.16 -2.76 8.07
N GLN A 14 16.98 -2.55 7.05
CA GLN A 14 16.51 -2.18 5.71
C GLN A 14 15.86 -3.37 4.97
N PRO A 15 14.89 -3.13 4.08
CA PRO A 15 14.37 -4.16 3.19
C PRO A 15 15.49 -4.89 2.43
N GLY A 16 15.46 -6.24 2.43
CA GLY A 16 16.50 -7.08 1.86
C GLY A 16 17.74 -7.31 2.74
N GLN A 17 17.89 -6.56 3.82
CA GLN A 17 19.00 -6.71 4.76
C GLN A 17 18.92 -8.04 5.51
N SER A 18 20.05 -8.73 5.66
CA SER A 18 20.16 -9.89 6.55
C SER A 18 20.09 -9.44 8.00
N ILE A 19 19.29 -10.14 8.79
CA ILE A 19 19.22 -9.91 10.24
C ILE A 19 20.11 -10.92 10.99
N PRO A 20 20.49 -10.63 12.25
CA PRO A 20 21.22 -11.56 13.08
C PRO A 20 20.52 -12.93 13.19
N ASN A 21 21.27 -13.99 13.39
CA ASN A 21 20.71 -15.32 13.54
C ASN A 21 19.96 -15.48 14.88
N GLU A 22 19.22 -16.59 15.04
CA GLU A 22 18.39 -16.80 16.23
C GLU A 22 19.20 -16.87 17.54
N ALA A 23 20.45 -17.31 17.49
CA ALA A 23 21.30 -17.40 18.68
C ALA A 23 21.76 -16.02 19.12
N ASP A 24 22.21 -15.18 18.18
CA ASP A 24 22.63 -13.81 18.45
C ASP A 24 21.48 -12.97 18.96
N LEU A 25 20.31 -13.07 18.31
CA LEU A 25 19.11 -12.36 18.76
C LEU A 25 18.61 -12.83 20.14
N ALA A 26 18.78 -14.10 20.47
CA ALA A 26 18.39 -14.62 21.78
C ALA A 26 19.26 -14.00 22.89
N ILE A 27 20.55 -13.84 22.64
CA ILE A 27 21.48 -13.19 23.58
C ILE A 27 21.13 -11.70 23.69
N GLU A 28 20.97 -11.03 22.56
CA GLU A 28 20.69 -9.59 22.51
C GLU A 28 19.37 -9.22 23.18
N LEU A 29 18.32 -10.02 22.98
CA LEU A 29 16.97 -9.78 23.50
C LEU A 29 16.73 -10.42 24.87
N GLY A 30 17.71 -11.10 25.46
CA GLY A 30 17.59 -11.72 26.77
C GLY A 30 16.52 -12.81 26.85
N CYS A 31 16.29 -13.58 25.77
CA CYS A 31 15.24 -14.59 25.74
C CYS A 31 15.74 -15.93 25.15
N ALA A 32 14.95 -17.00 25.30
CA ALA A 32 15.32 -18.29 24.79
C ALA A 32 15.33 -18.33 23.24
N ARG A 33 16.30 -19.02 22.63
CA ARG A 33 16.40 -19.19 21.18
C ARG A 33 15.10 -19.72 20.53
N VAL A 34 14.40 -20.61 21.22
CA VAL A 34 13.11 -21.15 20.76
C VAL A 34 12.06 -20.05 20.62
N THR A 35 12.04 -19.10 21.56
CA THR A 35 11.14 -17.93 21.53
C THR A 35 11.45 -17.05 20.32
N VAL A 36 12.73 -16.78 20.06
CA VAL A 36 13.16 -16.02 18.87
C VAL A 36 12.77 -16.75 17.59
N ASN A 37 13.06 -18.06 17.49
CA ASN A 37 12.73 -18.86 16.31
C ASN A 37 11.21 -18.80 16.02
N ARG A 38 10.36 -18.96 17.05
CA ARG A 38 8.90 -18.85 16.91
C ARG A 38 8.49 -17.47 16.42
N ALA A 39 9.04 -16.41 17.00
CA ALA A 39 8.74 -15.03 16.58
C ALA A 39 9.15 -14.78 15.12
N LEU A 40 10.41 -15.16 14.73
CA LEU A 40 10.87 -14.99 13.35
C LEU A 40 10.08 -15.84 12.35
N ARG A 41 9.58 -17.00 12.79
CA ARG A 41 8.70 -17.84 11.96
C ARG A 41 7.37 -17.16 11.72
N THR A 42 6.73 -16.65 12.76
CA THR A 42 5.48 -15.89 12.63
C THR A 42 5.66 -14.66 11.75
N LEU A 43 6.77 -13.90 11.94
CA LEU A 43 7.08 -12.74 11.11
C LEU A 43 7.36 -13.10 9.64
N ALA A 44 7.88 -14.30 9.37
CA ALA A 44 8.03 -14.81 8.01
C ALA A 44 6.68 -15.27 7.42
N GLU A 45 5.83 -15.89 8.21
CA GLU A 45 4.47 -16.29 7.81
C GLU A 45 3.62 -15.09 7.40
N ILE A 46 3.74 -13.97 8.13
CA ILE A 46 3.07 -12.70 7.79
C ILE A 46 3.84 -11.85 6.74
N GLY A 47 5.00 -12.34 6.23
CA GLY A 47 5.72 -11.73 5.13
C GLY A 47 6.59 -10.52 5.48
N LEU A 48 6.87 -10.28 6.77
CA LEU A 48 7.84 -9.26 7.21
C LEU A 48 9.28 -9.72 7.02
N LEU A 49 9.53 -11.04 7.06
CA LEU A 49 10.83 -11.63 6.88
C LEU A 49 10.81 -12.69 5.77
N ASP A 50 11.91 -12.81 5.04
CA ASP A 50 12.21 -13.91 4.14
C ASP A 50 13.20 -14.88 4.82
N ARG A 51 12.78 -16.13 5.02
CA ARG A 51 13.63 -17.19 5.56
C ARG A 51 14.01 -18.16 4.46
N ARG A 52 15.28 -18.30 4.19
CA ARG A 52 15.80 -19.25 3.19
C ARG A 52 16.73 -20.27 3.85
N ARG A 53 16.47 -21.54 3.57
CA ARG A 53 17.35 -22.62 4.03
C ARG A 53 18.77 -22.35 3.51
N LYS A 54 19.77 -22.29 4.41
CA LYS A 54 21.19 -21.97 4.14
C LYS A 54 21.53 -20.51 3.84
N ALA A 55 20.56 -19.59 3.62
CA ALA A 55 20.83 -18.19 3.33
C ALA A 55 20.44 -17.23 4.49
N GLY A 56 20.00 -17.79 5.63
CA GLY A 56 19.62 -17.02 6.80
C GLY A 56 18.24 -16.36 6.67
N THR A 57 17.98 -15.40 7.55
CA THR A 57 16.76 -14.61 7.59
C THR A 57 17.07 -13.18 7.15
N ARG A 58 16.23 -12.63 6.29
CA ARG A 58 16.33 -11.25 5.79
C ARG A 58 15.02 -10.52 6.00
N VAL A 59 15.08 -9.19 6.12
CA VAL A 59 13.88 -8.35 5.98
C VAL A 59 13.35 -8.55 4.57
N ALA A 60 12.05 -8.78 4.43
CA ALA A 60 11.42 -8.90 3.12
C ALA A 60 11.70 -7.62 2.30
N LEU A 61 11.89 -7.74 0.99
CA LEU A 61 12.07 -6.57 0.11
C LEU A 61 10.84 -5.65 0.15
N HIS A 62 9.68 -6.25 0.33
CA HIS A 62 8.43 -5.58 0.59
C HIS A 62 7.84 -6.23 1.84
N PRO A 63 8.16 -5.70 3.04
CA PRO A 63 7.67 -6.26 4.29
C PRO A 63 6.17 -5.96 4.44
N VAL A 64 5.39 -6.75 3.75
CA VAL A 64 3.93 -6.74 3.83
C VAL A 64 3.50 -8.07 4.43
N SER A 65 2.64 -8.01 5.43
CA SER A 65 1.93 -9.20 5.88
C SER A 65 1.34 -9.93 4.67
N LYS A 66 1.78 -11.18 4.43
CA LYS A 66 1.23 -12.08 3.41
C LYS A 66 -0.19 -12.55 3.72
N ALA A 67 -0.86 -11.92 4.68
CA ALA A 67 -2.26 -12.16 4.92
C ALA A 67 -3.05 -11.52 3.79
N THR A 68 -3.46 -12.33 2.86
CA THR A 68 -4.56 -12.10 1.92
C THR A 68 -4.35 -10.99 0.88
N LEU A 69 -4.22 -11.39 -0.35
CA LEU A 69 -4.07 -10.58 -1.57
C LEU A 69 -2.83 -9.66 -1.53
N SER A 70 -1.71 -10.16 -2.04
CA SER A 70 -0.68 -9.26 -2.53
C SER A 70 -1.39 -8.34 -3.55
N ILE A 71 -1.58 -7.08 -3.16
CA ILE A 71 -2.13 -6.11 -4.09
C ILE A 71 -0.97 -5.73 -4.99
N PRO A 72 -0.93 -6.24 -6.22
CA PRO A 72 0.15 -5.88 -7.13
C PRO A 72 0.10 -4.37 -7.33
N LEU A 73 1.26 -3.75 -7.46
CA LEU A 73 1.33 -2.42 -8.02
C LEU A 73 0.54 -2.41 -9.33
N ILE A 74 -0.29 -1.41 -9.54
CA ILE A 74 -1.08 -1.27 -10.80
C ILE A 74 -0.15 -1.37 -12.00
N ARG A 75 1.06 -0.81 -11.90
CA ARG A 75 2.11 -0.98 -12.92
C ARG A 75 2.38 -2.46 -13.21
N ASN A 76 2.69 -3.23 -12.17
CA ASN A 76 3.04 -4.65 -12.33
C ASN A 76 1.88 -5.46 -12.90
N GLU A 77 0.64 -5.13 -12.54
CA GLU A 77 -0.55 -5.78 -13.06
C GLU A 77 -0.71 -5.53 -14.57
N ILE A 78 -0.52 -4.28 -15.00
CA ILE A 78 -0.60 -3.88 -16.41
C ILE A 78 0.54 -4.54 -17.21
N GLU A 79 1.78 -4.44 -16.72
CA GLU A 79 2.96 -5.01 -17.39
C GLU A 79 2.91 -6.54 -17.44
N ALA A 80 2.42 -7.22 -16.39
CA ALA A 80 2.19 -8.67 -16.40
C ALA A 80 1.12 -9.11 -17.38
N SER A 81 0.19 -8.23 -17.77
CA SER A 81 -0.78 -8.49 -18.84
C SER A 81 -0.21 -8.27 -20.25
N GLY A 82 1.08 -7.97 -20.38
CA GLY A 82 1.77 -7.72 -21.66
C GLY A 82 1.55 -6.32 -22.22
N LYS A 83 1.04 -5.38 -21.41
CA LYS A 83 0.73 -4.01 -21.85
C LYS A 83 1.75 -3.00 -21.32
N SER A 84 1.92 -1.91 -22.03
CA SER A 84 2.73 -0.79 -21.59
C SER A 84 1.99 0.02 -20.52
N TYR A 85 2.72 0.37 -19.43
CA TYR A 85 2.16 1.17 -18.37
C TYR A 85 2.36 2.67 -18.62
N GLY A 86 1.31 3.46 -18.42
CA GLY A 86 1.34 4.91 -18.39
C GLY A 86 0.75 5.46 -17.09
N TYR A 87 1.17 6.68 -16.71
CA TYR A 87 0.71 7.33 -15.49
C TYR A 87 0.54 8.83 -15.71
N HIS A 88 -0.59 9.39 -15.28
CA HIS A 88 -0.87 10.82 -15.32
C HIS A 88 -1.38 11.30 -13.97
N LEU A 89 -0.66 12.21 -13.33
CA LEU A 89 -1.14 12.91 -12.15
C LEU A 89 -2.17 13.96 -12.58
N LEU A 90 -3.40 13.83 -12.11
CA LEU A 90 -4.48 14.78 -12.41
C LEU A 90 -4.56 15.89 -11.37
N SER A 91 -4.33 15.57 -10.10
CA SER A 91 -4.37 16.53 -9.00
C SER A 91 -3.57 16.04 -7.81
N GLN A 92 -2.87 16.98 -7.15
CA GLN A 92 -2.20 16.75 -5.86
C GLN A 92 -2.35 18.02 -5.02
N LYS A 93 -3.15 17.95 -3.93
CA LYS A 93 -3.46 19.12 -3.08
C LYS A 93 -3.59 18.70 -1.62
N ALA A 94 -3.24 19.59 -0.71
CA ALA A 94 -3.66 19.47 0.69
C ALA A 94 -5.06 20.08 0.82
N LYS A 95 -6.01 19.33 1.38
CA LYS A 95 -7.38 19.81 1.60
C LYS A 95 -8.08 19.00 2.70
N PRO A 96 -9.15 19.53 3.29
CA PRO A 96 -9.99 18.78 4.22
C PRO A 96 -10.58 17.53 3.54
N PRO A 97 -10.53 16.36 4.21
CA PRO A 97 -11.10 15.13 3.69
C PRO A 97 -12.63 15.09 3.86
N PRO A 98 -13.34 14.28 3.06
CA PRO A 98 -14.76 14.00 3.29
C PRO A 98 -14.97 13.20 4.56
N ALA A 99 -16.18 13.25 5.13
CA ALA A 99 -16.55 12.63 6.41
C ALA A 99 -16.16 11.12 6.51
N ARG A 100 -16.28 10.37 5.41
CA ARG A 100 -15.87 8.97 5.35
C ARG A 100 -14.37 8.79 5.67
N VAL A 101 -13.54 9.64 5.09
CA VAL A 101 -12.07 9.58 5.27
C VAL A 101 -11.69 10.08 6.67
N THR A 102 -12.32 11.16 7.14
CA THR A 102 -12.12 11.70 8.50
C THR A 102 -12.41 10.63 9.56
N LYS A 103 -13.52 9.92 9.41
CA LYS A 103 -13.90 8.82 10.32
C LYS A 103 -12.87 7.69 10.30
N GLN A 104 -12.45 7.27 9.10
CA GLN A 104 -11.50 6.17 8.93
C GLN A 104 -10.11 6.49 9.49
N PHE A 105 -9.71 7.76 9.43
CA PHE A 105 -8.42 8.21 9.93
C PHE A 105 -8.47 8.67 11.40
N ALA A 106 -9.63 8.63 12.04
CA ALA A 106 -9.87 9.11 13.40
C ALA A 106 -9.31 10.54 13.63
N LEU A 107 -9.42 11.41 12.64
CA LEU A 107 -8.91 12.77 12.64
C LEU A 107 -10.01 13.77 13.05
N LYS A 108 -9.57 14.95 13.51
CA LYS A 108 -10.44 16.13 13.63
C LYS A 108 -10.94 16.54 12.24
N ALA A 109 -12.17 17.02 12.15
CA ALA A 109 -12.89 17.26 10.89
C ALA A 109 -12.13 18.11 9.85
N ASP A 110 -11.30 19.06 10.29
CA ASP A 110 -10.64 20.04 9.43
C ASP A 110 -9.15 19.78 9.21
N ALA A 111 -8.61 18.66 9.69
CA ALA A 111 -7.20 18.34 9.50
C ALA A 111 -6.91 18.08 8.00
N PRO A 112 -6.09 18.91 7.32
CA PRO A 112 -5.82 18.72 5.90
C PRO A 112 -5.02 17.45 5.68
N LEU A 113 -5.46 16.67 4.69
CA LEU A 113 -4.74 15.51 4.19
C LEU A 113 -4.23 15.78 2.78
N ARG A 114 -3.19 15.08 2.39
CA ARG A 114 -2.75 15.09 1.00
C ARG A 114 -3.73 14.27 0.16
N HIS A 115 -4.41 14.94 -0.77
CA HIS A 115 -5.29 14.30 -1.73
C HIS A 115 -4.61 14.19 -3.08
N VAL A 116 -4.62 12.99 -3.65
CA VAL A 116 -4.00 12.68 -4.95
C VAL A 116 -5.06 12.04 -5.83
N ILE A 117 -5.20 12.56 -7.05
CA ILE A 117 -5.99 11.94 -8.12
C ILE A 117 -5.04 11.67 -9.26
N ALA A 118 -5.02 10.43 -9.73
CA ALA A 118 -4.17 10.02 -10.82
C ALA A 118 -4.86 9.00 -11.73
N LEU A 119 -4.47 8.97 -12.99
CA LEU A 119 -4.94 8.04 -13.99
C LEU A 119 -3.80 7.11 -14.39
N HIS A 120 -4.04 5.81 -14.30
CA HIS A 120 -3.13 4.78 -14.79
C HIS A 120 -3.65 4.28 -16.13
N MET A 121 -2.75 4.10 -17.07
CA MET A 121 -3.04 3.72 -18.46
C MET A 121 -2.45 2.36 -18.78
N ALA A 122 -3.13 1.61 -19.62
CA ALA A 122 -2.63 0.39 -20.26
C ALA A 122 -2.69 0.57 -21.79
N ASP A 123 -1.55 0.54 -22.47
CA ASP A 123 -1.43 0.83 -23.91
C ASP A 123 -2.13 2.14 -24.32
N SER A 124 -1.89 3.21 -23.55
CA SER A 124 -2.53 4.53 -23.75
C SER A 124 -4.05 4.56 -23.55
N THR A 125 -4.66 3.48 -23.06
CA THR A 125 -6.09 3.42 -22.72
C THR A 125 -6.27 3.56 -21.21
N PRO A 126 -7.26 4.34 -20.72
CA PRO A 126 -7.57 4.44 -19.30
C PRO A 126 -7.81 3.07 -18.66
N TYR A 127 -7.07 2.75 -17.60
CA TYR A 127 -7.18 1.48 -16.91
C TYR A 127 -7.82 1.62 -15.53
N VAL A 128 -7.29 2.52 -14.70
CA VAL A 128 -7.84 2.79 -13.37
C VAL A 128 -7.61 4.24 -12.96
N LEU A 129 -8.63 4.84 -12.39
CA LEU A 129 -8.58 6.15 -11.75
C LEU A 129 -8.31 5.94 -10.25
N GLU A 130 -7.17 6.47 -9.77
CA GLU A 130 -6.78 6.47 -8.37
C GLU A 130 -7.29 7.74 -7.69
N ASN A 131 -8.02 7.60 -6.58
CA ASN A 131 -8.44 8.66 -5.69
C ASN A 131 -7.93 8.35 -4.29
N ARG A 132 -6.85 9.02 -3.87
CA ARG A 132 -6.09 8.69 -2.67
C ARG A 132 -6.02 9.83 -1.68
N TRP A 133 -6.19 9.47 -0.41
CA TRP A 133 -5.94 10.33 0.74
C TRP A 133 -4.73 9.80 1.52
N ILE A 134 -3.81 10.69 1.87
CA ILE A 134 -2.58 10.34 2.57
C ILE A 134 -2.46 11.21 3.82
N ASN A 135 -2.17 10.59 4.95
CA ASN A 135 -1.99 11.25 6.23
C ASN A 135 -0.62 11.92 6.30
N SER A 136 -0.59 13.24 6.03
CA SER A 136 0.65 14.01 6.06
C SER A 136 1.27 14.13 7.45
N ASN A 137 0.48 13.91 8.52
CA ASN A 137 0.95 14.05 9.89
C ASN A 137 1.92 12.93 10.31
N VAL A 138 1.80 11.75 9.67
CA VAL A 138 2.70 10.61 9.95
C VAL A 138 3.88 10.54 8.99
N MET A 139 3.98 11.47 8.05
CA MET A 139 5.02 11.53 7.02
C MET A 139 5.49 12.96 6.78
N PRO A 140 6.38 13.51 7.63
CA PRO A 140 6.84 14.90 7.52
C PRO A 140 7.40 15.25 6.15
N HIS A 141 8.11 14.31 5.50
CA HIS A 141 8.73 14.52 4.18
C HIS A 141 7.74 14.48 3.00
N LEU A 142 6.47 14.16 3.24
CA LEU A 142 5.46 14.10 2.18
C LEU A 142 5.15 15.49 1.59
N ALA A 143 5.39 16.57 2.35
CA ALA A 143 5.10 17.93 1.92
C ALA A 143 5.82 18.29 0.60
N ASP A 144 7.07 17.85 0.45
CA ASP A 144 7.94 18.18 -0.68
C ASP A 144 7.88 17.14 -1.81
N VAL A 145 7.08 16.08 -1.63
CA VAL A 145 6.98 15.00 -2.63
C VAL A 145 6.03 15.38 -3.75
N SER A 146 6.51 15.25 -4.98
CA SER A 146 5.68 15.33 -6.19
C SER A 146 5.44 13.95 -6.77
N PHE A 147 4.19 13.65 -7.03
CA PHE A 147 3.78 12.39 -7.66
C PHE A 147 3.65 12.49 -9.19
N THR A 148 4.35 13.41 -9.84
CA THR A 148 4.30 13.56 -11.30
C THR A 148 4.98 12.44 -12.08
N LYS A 149 6.04 11.84 -11.51
CA LYS A 149 6.86 10.79 -12.16
C LYS A 149 6.70 9.41 -11.53
N LEU A 150 6.24 9.35 -10.31
CA LEU A 150 6.10 8.13 -9.53
C LEU A 150 4.71 8.13 -8.86
N SER A 151 3.97 7.06 -8.98
CA SER A 151 2.65 6.97 -8.34
C SER A 151 2.76 7.06 -6.82
N ALA A 152 1.74 7.62 -6.18
CA ALA A 152 1.69 7.71 -4.73
C ALA A 152 1.79 6.32 -4.08
N ASN A 153 1.23 5.29 -4.71
CA ASN A 153 1.34 3.91 -4.21
C ASN A 153 2.77 3.38 -4.23
N GLU A 154 3.51 3.57 -5.33
CA GLU A 154 4.91 3.16 -5.41
C GLU A 154 5.80 3.90 -4.41
N TRP A 155 5.55 5.20 -4.22
CA TRP A 155 6.28 6.00 -3.25
C TRP A 155 6.01 5.56 -1.83
N LEU A 156 4.75 5.36 -1.45
CA LEU A 156 4.35 4.91 -0.12
C LEU A 156 4.96 3.56 0.23
N LEU A 157 4.94 2.59 -0.68
CA LEU A 157 5.55 1.28 -0.46
C LEU A 157 7.07 1.34 -0.19
N ARG A 158 7.76 2.35 -0.73
CA ARG A 158 9.20 2.53 -0.55
C ARG A 158 9.56 3.31 0.72
N ASN A 159 8.67 4.20 1.16
CA ASN A 159 9.00 5.22 2.14
C ASN A 159 8.19 5.14 3.45
N THR A 160 7.16 4.31 3.50
CA THR A 160 6.26 4.28 4.65
C THR A 160 6.08 2.86 5.14
N PRO A 161 6.34 2.60 6.44
CA PRO A 161 5.97 1.33 7.04
C PRO A 161 4.44 1.22 7.12
N PHE A 162 3.94 0.01 7.06
CA PHE A 162 2.55 -0.29 7.40
C PHE A 162 2.46 -1.69 8.00
N THR A 163 1.53 -1.86 8.93
CA THR A 163 1.37 -3.11 9.69
C THR A 163 0.23 -3.96 9.16
N HIS A 164 -0.84 -3.33 8.69
CA HIS A 164 -2.01 -4.01 8.15
C HIS A 164 -2.80 -3.12 7.19
N GLY A 165 -3.76 -3.69 6.52
CA GLY A 165 -4.66 -2.99 5.62
C GLY A 165 -5.96 -3.74 5.39
N ASP A 166 -7.03 -2.99 5.11
CA ASP A 166 -8.31 -3.51 4.68
C ASP A 166 -8.49 -3.30 3.19
N ILE A 167 -9.17 -4.26 2.56
CA ILE A 167 -9.56 -4.16 1.16
C ILE A 167 -11.03 -4.48 1.05
N VAL A 168 -11.73 -3.62 0.35
CA VAL A 168 -13.14 -3.79 0.04
C VAL A 168 -13.32 -3.78 -1.47
N PHE A 169 -13.95 -4.81 -1.99
CA PHE A 169 -14.36 -4.90 -3.39
C PHE A 169 -15.81 -4.45 -3.52
N GLY A 170 -16.06 -3.60 -4.49
CA GLY A 170 -17.39 -3.04 -4.69
C GLY A 170 -17.67 -2.66 -6.13
N ALA A 171 -18.86 -2.13 -6.34
CA ALA A 171 -19.27 -1.53 -7.61
C ALA A 171 -19.98 -0.20 -7.34
N LYS A 172 -19.89 0.70 -8.30
CA LYS A 172 -20.58 2.00 -8.28
C LYS A 172 -20.94 2.42 -9.69
N ASN A 173 -21.88 3.32 -9.82
CA ASN A 173 -22.12 3.99 -11.09
C ASN A 173 -21.11 5.11 -11.32
N ALA A 174 -20.65 5.27 -12.56
CA ALA A 174 -19.70 6.29 -12.95
C ALA A 174 -20.29 7.68 -12.75
N SER A 175 -19.62 8.51 -11.96
CA SER A 175 -19.88 9.95 -11.95
C SER A 175 -19.44 10.59 -13.28
N GLN A 176 -19.87 11.82 -13.53
CA GLN A 176 -19.41 12.59 -14.71
C GLN A 176 -17.89 12.70 -14.78
N PHE A 177 -17.22 12.91 -13.64
CA PHE A 177 -15.77 13.00 -13.56
C PHE A 177 -15.09 11.66 -13.92
N GLU A 178 -15.56 10.56 -13.37
CA GLU A 178 -15.04 9.22 -13.67
C GLU A 178 -15.31 8.81 -15.12
N ALA A 179 -16.48 9.13 -15.64
CA ALA A 179 -16.86 8.85 -17.03
C ALA A 179 -15.89 9.51 -18.02
N VAL A 180 -15.55 10.77 -17.80
CA VAL A 180 -14.60 11.50 -18.66
C VAL A 180 -13.21 10.87 -18.60
N HIS A 181 -12.67 10.61 -17.39
CA HIS A 181 -11.31 10.13 -17.23
C HIS A 181 -11.14 8.63 -17.58
N LEU A 182 -12.18 7.82 -17.43
CA LEU A 182 -12.17 6.39 -17.79
C LEU A 182 -12.73 6.10 -19.19
N ALA A 183 -12.95 7.15 -19.99
CA ALA A 183 -13.48 7.06 -21.34
C ALA A 183 -14.74 6.18 -21.43
N THR A 184 -15.70 6.42 -20.51
CA THR A 184 -16.98 5.70 -20.45
C THR A 184 -18.17 6.67 -20.36
N LYS A 185 -19.38 6.14 -20.28
CA LYS A 185 -20.59 6.95 -20.10
C LYS A 185 -20.89 7.15 -18.61
N PRO A 186 -21.49 8.28 -18.20
CA PRO A 186 -22.07 8.43 -16.87
C PRO A 186 -23.01 7.26 -16.56
N ASP A 187 -23.16 6.97 -15.28
CA ASP A 187 -23.99 5.87 -14.74
C ASP A 187 -23.63 4.46 -15.20
N LYS A 188 -22.54 4.30 -15.97
CA LYS A 188 -22.00 2.96 -16.26
C LYS A 188 -21.46 2.32 -14.98
N ALA A 189 -21.79 1.04 -14.77
CA ALA A 189 -21.26 0.28 -13.63
C ALA A 189 -19.74 0.12 -13.73
N LEU A 190 -19.03 0.49 -12.67
CA LEU A 190 -17.58 0.40 -12.55
C LEU A 190 -17.22 -0.46 -11.33
N PHE A 191 -16.16 -1.27 -11.49
CA PHE A 191 -15.57 -2.02 -10.39
C PHE A 191 -14.69 -1.10 -9.54
N VAL A 192 -14.75 -1.23 -8.24
CA VAL A 192 -13.99 -0.41 -7.29
C VAL A 192 -13.27 -1.29 -6.28
N ILE A 193 -12.01 -0.98 -6.05
CA ILE A 193 -11.25 -1.50 -4.93
C ILE A 193 -10.98 -0.33 -3.99
N SER A 194 -11.54 -0.38 -2.78
CA SER A 194 -11.19 0.55 -1.70
C SER A 194 -10.21 -0.10 -0.78
N ARG A 195 -9.13 0.59 -0.43
CA ARG A 195 -8.11 0.09 0.49
C ARG A 195 -7.76 1.18 1.51
N THR A 196 -7.71 0.76 2.78
CA THR A 196 -7.11 1.56 3.84
C THR A 196 -5.89 0.82 4.38
N THR A 197 -4.84 1.54 4.69
CA THR A 197 -3.57 0.99 5.20
C THR A 197 -3.20 1.73 6.48
N TRP A 198 -2.76 0.97 7.49
CA TRP A 198 -2.39 1.49 8.81
C TRP A 198 -0.94 1.15 9.15
N ASP A 199 -0.34 2.04 9.93
CA ASP A 199 0.81 1.72 10.76
C ASP A 199 0.33 1.66 12.21
N HIS A 200 0.26 0.44 12.77
CA HIS A 200 -0.42 0.15 14.04
C HIS A 200 -1.84 0.74 14.05
N ASP A 201 -2.18 1.58 14.98
CA ASP A 201 -3.51 2.21 15.09
C ASP A 201 -3.67 3.48 14.25
N THR A 202 -2.64 3.89 13.51
CA THR A 202 -2.65 5.12 12.74
C THR A 202 -2.89 4.87 11.26
N ALA A 203 -3.99 5.39 10.71
CA ALA A 203 -4.25 5.30 9.28
C ALA A 203 -3.24 6.13 8.47
N VAL A 204 -2.56 5.48 7.56
CA VAL A 204 -1.51 6.05 6.69
C VAL A 204 -2.10 6.56 5.40
N THR A 205 -2.90 5.74 4.73
CA THR A 205 -3.51 6.09 3.44
C THR A 205 -4.81 5.35 3.22
N MET A 206 -5.72 6.01 2.51
CA MET A 206 -6.97 5.44 1.99
C MET A 206 -7.05 5.72 0.50
N VAL A 207 -7.37 4.72 -0.29
CA VAL A 207 -7.48 4.85 -1.75
C VAL A 207 -8.73 4.16 -2.26
N ASP A 208 -9.40 4.80 -3.22
CA ASP A 208 -10.39 4.18 -4.09
C ASP A 208 -9.75 4.05 -5.48
N LEU A 209 -9.68 2.84 -5.98
CA LEU A 209 -9.25 2.48 -7.31
C LEU A 209 -10.50 2.18 -8.14
N VAL A 210 -10.87 3.08 -9.02
CA VAL A 210 -12.05 2.94 -9.89
C VAL A 210 -11.58 2.48 -11.26
N PHE A 211 -11.94 1.27 -11.63
CA PHE A 211 -11.49 0.63 -12.87
C PHE A 211 -12.40 0.98 -14.05
N HIS A 212 -11.85 0.89 -15.25
CA HIS A 212 -12.61 1.09 -16.48
C HIS A 212 -13.82 0.16 -16.57
N ALA A 213 -14.80 0.50 -17.39
CA ALA A 213 -15.97 -0.33 -17.59
C ALA A 213 -15.59 -1.71 -18.18
N GLY A 214 -16.18 -2.78 -17.64
CA GLY A 214 -15.88 -4.15 -18.05
C GLY A 214 -14.63 -4.76 -17.45
N HIS A 215 -13.94 -4.07 -16.53
CA HIS A 215 -12.79 -4.63 -15.80
C HIS A 215 -13.17 -5.91 -15.06
N ARG A 216 -12.27 -6.90 -15.11
CA ARG A 216 -12.38 -8.16 -14.37
C ARG A 216 -11.13 -8.37 -13.53
N LYS A 217 -11.29 -8.70 -12.26
CA LYS A 217 -10.19 -9.14 -11.40
C LYS A 217 -10.15 -10.66 -11.35
N HIS A 218 -9.03 -11.23 -11.80
CA HIS A 218 -8.77 -12.66 -11.70
C HIS A 218 -7.74 -12.91 -10.62
N THR A 219 -7.99 -13.86 -9.74
CA THR A 219 -7.02 -14.36 -8.76
C THR A 219 -7.02 -15.88 -8.77
N GLN A 220 -5.84 -16.47 -8.64
CA GLN A 220 -5.69 -17.91 -8.42
C GLN A 220 -5.56 -18.14 -6.92
N LEU A 221 -6.26 -19.13 -6.43
CA LEU A 221 -6.24 -19.59 -5.03
C LEU A 221 -5.20 -20.69 -4.86
#